data_2c53c2a8d8745bfbe045a4baf989cee9
#
_entry.id   2c53c2a8d8745bfbe045a4baf989cee9
#
_cell.length_a   1.000
_cell.length_b   1.000
_cell.length_c   1.000
_cell.angle_alpha   90.00
_cell.angle_beta   90.00
_cell.angle_gamma   90.00
#
_symmetry.space_group_name_H-M   'P 1'
#
loop_
_entity.id
_entity.type
_entity.pdbx_description
1 polymer ?
#
loop_
_entity_poly.entity_id
_entity_poly.type
_entity_poly.pdbx_seq_one_letter_code
_entity_poly.pdbx_strand_id
1 'polypeptide(L)'
;HVNGIGANGLERIELDDDCVLRADQIVTDQVEQAKIEAAALVRLASVGKLDWSKVVELGDVVEGTVPTRTSRDQITLFHSLGIAFEDVAFGAMIYERAKKAGLGKPMPC
;
A
#
# COMPACT_ATOMS: atom_id res chain seq x y z
N HIS A 1 13.25 -1.54 -6.59
CA HIS A 1 12.00 -1.24 -5.87
C HIS A 1 11.06 -0.45 -6.77
N VAL A 2 9.80 -0.81 -6.78
CA VAL A 2 8.74 -0.12 -7.52
C VAL A 2 7.67 0.34 -6.53
N ASN A 3 7.19 1.57 -6.69
CA ASN A 3 6.02 2.10 -6.00
C ASN A 3 4.89 2.33 -7.00
N GLY A 4 3.80 1.62 -6.86
CA GLY A 4 2.54 1.85 -7.57
C GLY A 4 1.54 2.47 -6.60
N ILE A 5 1.30 3.78 -6.73
CA ILE A 5 0.50 4.55 -5.75
C ILE A 5 -0.60 5.39 -6.41
N GLY A 6 -0.83 5.23 -7.71
CA GLY A 6 -1.75 6.09 -8.47
C GLY A 6 -3.09 5.45 -8.80
N ALA A 7 -3.24 4.14 -8.67
CA ALA A 7 -4.44 3.43 -9.11
C ALA A 7 -5.14 2.70 -7.95
N ASN A 8 -6.35 3.11 -7.67
CA ASN A 8 -7.28 2.47 -6.74
C ASN A 8 -8.61 2.21 -7.46
N GLY A 9 -8.81 1.01 -7.92
CA GLY A 9 -10.03 0.59 -8.60
C GLY A 9 -9.77 -0.25 -9.85
N LEU A 10 -10.68 -1.17 -10.13
CA LEU A 10 -10.50 -2.21 -11.16
C LEU A 10 -10.38 -1.67 -12.59
N GLU A 11 -10.79 -0.44 -12.83
CA GLU A 11 -10.72 0.20 -14.15
C GLU A 11 -9.38 0.92 -14.42
N ARG A 12 -8.53 1.02 -13.39
CA ARG A 12 -7.26 1.76 -13.47
C ARG A 12 -6.09 0.82 -13.28
N ILE A 13 -5.29 0.66 -14.32
CA ILE A 13 -4.10 -0.18 -14.29
C ILE A 13 -2.88 0.72 -14.43
N GLU A 14 -2.10 0.81 -13.38
CA GLU A 14 -0.83 1.54 -13.32
C GLU A 14 0.37 0.63 -13.60
N LEU A 15 0.26 -0.63 -13.17
CA LEU A 15 1.31 -1.62 -13.26
C LEU A 15 0.96 -2.66 -14.32
N ASP A 16 1.88 -2.95 -15.22
CA ASP A 16 1.73 -4.05 -16.16
C ASP A 16 1.96 -5.42 -15.49
N ASP A 17 1.63 -6.48 -16.21
CA ASP A 17 1.75 -7.85 -15.71
C ASP A 17 3.20 -8.20 -15.37
N ASP A 18 4.14 -7.78 -16.20
CA ASP A 18 5.54 -8.11 -16.01
C ASP A 18 6.10 -7.45 -14.75
N CYS A 19 5.69 -6.24 -14.45
CA CYS A 19 6.08 -5.56 -13.21
C CYS A 19 5.65 -6.35 -11.98
N VAL A 20 4.40 -6.83 -11.96
CA VAL A 20 3.86 -7.60 -10.84
C VAL A 20 4.49 -8.99 -10.75
N LEU A 21 4.58 -9.70 -11.89
CA LEU A 21 5.07 -11.08 -11.92
C LEU A 21 6.57 -11.21 -11.63
N ARG A 22 7.34 -10.16 -11.91
CA ARG A 22 8.78 -10.12 -11.60
C ARG A 22 9.09 -9.68 -10.17
N ALA A 23 8.10 -9.21 -9.42
CA ALA A 23 8.31 -8.85 -8.03
C ALA A 23 8.50 -10.12 -7.18
N ASP A 24 9.60 -10.18 -6.45
CA ASP A 24 9.87 -11.23 -5.48
C ASP A 24 9.03 -11.07 -4.21
N GLN A 25 8.69 -9.83 -3.88
CA GLN A 25 7.82 -9.46 -2.78
C GLN A 25 6.87 -8.35 -3.20
N ILE A 26 5.59 -8.56 -2.94
CA ILE A 26 4.53 -7.58 -3.15
C ILE A 26 3.99 -7.16 -1.79
N VAL A 27 3.98 -5.86 -1.55
CA VAL A 27 3.46 -5.25 -0.32
C VAL A 27 2.28 -4.36 -0.69
N THR A 28 1.24 -4.35 0.11
CA THR A 28 0.08 -3.46 -0.04
C THR A 28 -0.34 -2.89 1.31
N ASP A 29 -1.16 -1.85 1.31
CA ASP A 29 -1.67 -1.24 2.53
C ASP A 29 -2.52 -2.23 3.33
N GLN A 30 -3.45 -2.91 2.64
CA GLN A 30 -4.32 -3.93 3.22
C GLN A 30 -4.66 -4.99 2.18
N VAL A 31 -4.39 -6.26 2.48
CA VAL A 31 -4.56 -7.37 1.53
C VAL A 31 -6.04 -7.56 1.15
N GLU A 32 -6.97 -7.47 2.09
CA GLU A 32 -8.39 -7.67 1.80
C GLU A 32 -8.95 -6.57 0.89
N GLN A 33 -8.50 -5.32 1.04
CA GLN A 33 -8.85 -4.24 0.12
C GLN A 33 -8.21 -4.46 -1.26
N ALA A 34 -6.96 -4.91 -1.31
CA ALA A 34 -6.27 -5.20 -2.55
C ALA A 34 -6.98 -6.29 -3.38
N LYS A 35 -7.59 -7.28 -2.75
CA LYS A 35 -8.40 -8.30 -3.42
C LYS A 35 -9.64 -7.73 -4.12
N ILE A 36 -10.04 -6.52 -3.77
CA ILE A 36 -11.23 -5.86 -4.33
C ILE A 36 -10.83 -4.78 -5.34
N GLU A 37 -9.78 -4.01 -5.07
CA GLU A 37 -9.48 -2.76 -5.79
C GLU A 37 -8.18 -2.78 -6.59
N ALA A 38 -7.22 -3.67 -6.28
CA ALA A 38 -5.93 -3.71 -6.96
C ALA A 38 -6.04 -4.40 -8.32
N ALA A 39 -6.44 -3.67 -9.36
CA ALA A 39 -6.77 -4.21 -10.68
C ALA A 39 -5.73 -5.18 -11.25
N ALA A 40 -4.43 -4.84 -11.20
CA ALA A 40 -3.37 -5.69 -11.71
C ALA A 40 -3.26 -7.01 -10.92
N LEU A 41 -3.35 -6.95 -9.58
CA LEU A 41 -3.26 -8.13 -8.72
C LEU A 41 -4.50 -9.02 -8.88
N VAL A 42 -5.70 -8.42 -8.84
CA VAL A 42 -6.98 -9.15 -9.03
C VAL A 42 -7.01 -9.87 -10.36
N ARG A 43 -6.64 -9.19 -11.44
CA ARG A 43 -6.60 -9.78 -12.78
C ARG A 43 -5.63 -10.95 -12.87
N LEU A 44 -4.42 -10.82 -12.34
CA LEU A 44 -3.43 -11.90 -12.34
C LEU A 44 -3.85 -13.08 -11.47
N ALA A 45 -4.46 -12.81 -10.32
CA ALA A 45 -4.99 -13.85 -9.44
C ALA A 45 -6.16 -14.61 -10.10
N SER A 46 -7.07 -13.91 -10.80
CA SER A 46 -8.21 -14.53 -11.49
C SER A 46 -7.83 -15.52 -12.59
N VAL A 47 -6.65 -15.35 -13.17
CA VAL A 47 -6.10 -16.28 -14.19
C VAL A 47 -5.05 -17.24 -13.63
N GLY A 48 -4.93 -17.31 -12.29
CA GLY A 48 -4.02 -18.24 -11.61
C GLY A 48 -2.54 -17.91 -11.73
N LYS A 49 -2.17 -16.68 -12.14
CA LYS A 49 -0.78 -16.24 -12.28
C LYS A 49 -0.21 -15.62 -11.00
N LEU A 50 -1.07 -15.16 -10.09
CA LEU A 50 -0.70 -14.61 -8.78
C LEU A 50 -1.37 -15.40 -7.67
N ASP A 51 -0.58 -15.82 -6.69
CA ASP A 51 -1.08 -16.35 -5.42
C ASP A 51 -1.07 -15.23 -4.38
N TRP A 52 -2.20 -14.98 -3.75
CA TRP A 52 -2.35 -13.96 -2.71
C TRP A 52 -1.46 -14.20 -1.47
N SER A 53 -0.98 -15.41 -1.25
CA SER A 53 0.01 -15.70 -0.19
C SER A 53 1.34 -14.98 -0.36
N LYS A 54 1.63 -14.46 -1.57
CA LYS A 54 2.83 -13.67 -1.89
C LYS A 54 2.63 -12.17 -1.63
N VAL A 55 1.42 -11.75 -1.34
CA VAL A 55 1.07 -10.35 -1.05
C VAL A 55 0.98 -10.17 0.45
N VAL A 56 1.77 -9.25 0.99
CA VAL A 56 1.86 -8.98 2.42
C VAL A 56 1.42 -7.56 2.74
N GLU A 57 1.02 -7.32 3.98
CA GLU A 57 0.62 -5.99 4.43
C GLU A 57 1.83 -5.11 4.81
N LEU A 58 1.72 -3.83 4.54
CA LEU A 58 2.76 -2.86 4.92
C LEU A 58 2.98 -2.84 6.44
N GLY A 59 1.91 -3.00 7.21
CA GLY A 59 1.97 -3.07 8.68
C GLY A 59 2.92 -4.18 9.15
N ASP A 60 2.78 -5.39 8.60
CA ASP A 60 3.62 -6.53 8.94
C ASP A 60 5.10 -6.30 8.62
N VAL A 61 5.36 -5.60 7.51
CA VAL A 61 6.72 -5.23 7.10
C VAL A 61 7.32 -4.21 8.07
N VAL A 62 6.54 -3.21 8.48
CA VAL A 62 6.98 -2.16 9.43
C VAL A 62 7.21 -2.73 10.82
N GLU A 63 6.36 -3.64 11.27
CA GLU A 63 6.51 -4.34 12.56
C GLU A 63 7.65 -5.38 12.55
N GLY A 64 8.16 -5.73 11.36
CA GLY A 64 9.24 -6.70 11.21
C GLY A 64 8.80 -8.16 11.34
N THR A 65 7.51 -8.43 11.28
CA THR A 65 6.94 -9.80 11.29
C THR A 65 7.14 -10.51 9.95
N VAL A 66 7.24 -9.72 8.86
CA VAL A 66 7.57 -10.19 7.52
C VAL A 66 8.94 -9.65 7.12
N PRO A 67 9.84 -10.49 6.58
CA PRO A 67 11.16 -10.05 6.14
C PRO A 67 11.03 -9.03 4.98
N THR A 68 11.87 -8.01 5.03
CA THR A 68 12.04 -7.05 3.95
C THR A 68 13.00 -7.59 2.89
N ARG A 69 13.43 -6.71 1.97
CA ARG A 69 14.45 -7.06 0.97
C ARG A 69 15.69 -7.68 1.63
N THR A 70 16.06 -8.88 1.20
CA THR A 70 17.19 -9.65 1.73
C THR A 70 18.43 -9.61 0.82
N SER A 71 18.27 -9.20 -0.44
CA SER A 71 19.39 -9.06 -1.38
C SER A 71 19.22 -7.82 -2.27
N ARG A 72 20.32 -7.39 -2.92
CA ARG A 72 20.29 -6.26 -3.86
C ARG A 72 19.53 -6.57 -5.15
N ASP A 73 19.51 -7.83 -5.56
CA ASP A 73 18.91 -8.27 -6.83
C ASP A 73 17.41 -8.50 -6.69
N GLN A 74 16.91 -8.58 -5.45
CA GLN A 74 15.49 -8.78 -5.18
C GLN A 74 14.67 -7.56 -5.62
N ILE A 75 13.60 -7.82 -6.39
CA ILE A 75 12.63 -6.82 -6.83
C ILE A 75 11.49 -6.78 -5.82
N THR A 76 11.25 -5.62 -5.24
CA THR A 76 10.13 -5.39 -4.33
C THR A 76 9.16 -4.41 -4.94
N LEU A 77 7.87 -4.70 -4.85
CA LEU A 77 6.77 -3.86 -5.30
C LEU A 77 5.94 -3.45 -4.08
N PHE A 78 5.72 -2.14 -3.92
CA PHE A 78 4.69 -1.61 -3.04
C PHE A 78 3.54 -1.10 -3.89
N HIS A 79 2.36 -1.67 -3.72
CA HIS A 79 1.13 -1.24 -4.38
C HIS A 79 0.17 -0.67 -3.35
N SER A 80 0.18 0.65 -3.24
CA SER A 80 -0.70 1.40 -2.34
C SER A 80 -2.04 1.67 -3.02
N LEU A 81 -3.10 1.47 -2.27
CA LEU A 81 -4.48 1.80 -2.65
C LEU A 81 -4.97 3.04 -1.90
N GLY A 82 -4.26 3.40 -0.82
CA GLY A 82 -4.69 4.40 0.14
C GLY A 82 -5.82 3.88 1.03
N ILE A 83 -5.61 3.88 2.33
CA ILE A 83 -6.64 3.50 3.29
C ILE A 83 -7.00 4.70 4.16
N ALA A 84 -8.28 4.99 4.35
CA ALA A 84 -8.78 6.13 5.11
C ALA A 84 -8.25 6.18 6.56
N PHE A 85 -7.88 5.05 7.10
CA PHE A 85 -7.25 4.93 8.42
C PHE A 85 -5.93 5.72 8.49
N GLU A 86 -5.12 5.70 7.44
CA GLU A 86 -3.86 6.46 7.37
C GLU A 86 -4.10 7.96 7.43
N ASP A 87 -5.11 8.45 6.70
CA ASP A 87 -5.49 9.86 6.72
C ASP A 87 -5.93 10.31 8.10
N VAL A 88 -6.73 9.50 8.79
CA VAL A 88 -7.20 9.79 10.15
C VAL A 88 -6.04 9.81 11.14
N ALA A 89 -5.17 8.81 11.10
CA ALA A 89 -4.02 8.71 12.00
C ALA A 89 -3.04 9.88 11.78
N PHE A 90 -2.74 10.18 10.52
CA PHE A 90 -1.84 11.27 10.16
C PHE A 90 -2.44 12.64 10.48
N GLY A 91 -3.73 12.84 10.20
CA GLY A 91 -4.47 14.05 10.55
C GLY A 91 -4.49 14.32 12.05
N ALA A 92 -4.74 13.30 12.86
CA ALA A 92 -4.71 13.40 14.30
C ALA A 92 -3.31 13.81 14.82
N MET A 93 -2.27 13.19 14.29
CA MET A 93 -0.89 13.51 14.66
C MET A 93 -0.51 14.96 14.29
N ILE A 94 -0.89 15.42 13.10
CA ILE A 94 -0.66 16.81 12.66
C ILE A 94 -1.42 17.78 13.56
N TYR A 95 -2.68 17.50 13.85
CA TYR A 95 -3.51 18.33 14.73
C TYR A 95 -2.87 18.53 16.11
N GLU A 96 -2.45 17.46 16.77
CA GLU A 96 -1.81 17.54 18.07
C GLU A 96 -0.47 18.29 18.03
N ARG A 97 0.33 18.10 16.99
CA ARG A 97 1.60 18.83 16.81
C ARG A 97 1.35 20.33 16.57
N ALA A 98 0.40 20.68 15.72
CA ALA A 98 0.05 22.06 15.44
C ALA A 98 -0.47 22.78 16.71
N LYS A 99 -1.32 22.11 17.48
CA LYS A 99 -1.85 22.62 18.76
C LYS A 99 -0.71 22.91 19.77
N LYS A 100 0.23 21.97 19.92
CA LYS A 100 1.41 22.18 20.78
C LYS A 100 2.29 23.34 20.32
N ALA A 101 2.38 23.56 19.03
CA ALA A 101 3.17 24.65 18.43
C ALA A 101 2.43 25.99 18.38
N GLY A 102 1.19 26.07 18.88
CA GLY A 102 0.37 27.28 18.82
C GLY A 102 -0.04 27.67 17.39
N LEU A 103 -0.07 26.73 16.47
CA LEU A 103 -0.45 26.95 15.07
C LEU A 103 -1.97 26.74 14.89
N GLY A 104 -2.54 27.50 13.96
CA GLY A 104 -3.97 27.45 13.65
C GLY A 104 -4.77 28.52 14.38
N LYS A 105 -6.06 28.58 14.05
CA LYS A 105 -7.05 29.48 14.70
C LYS A 105 -8.27 28.66 15.10
N PRO A 106 -8.83 28.89 16.29
CA PRO A 106 -10.13 28.31 16.65
C PRO A 106 -11.19 28.74 15.65
N MET A 107 -11.97 27.80 15.17
CA MET A 107 -13.13 28.09 14.34
C MET A 107 -14.37 28.13 15.23
N PRO A 108 -15.29 29.08 15.01
CA PRO A 108 -16.58 29.09 15.72
C PRO A 108 -17.36 27.83 15.30
N CYS A 109 -17.86 27.08 16.27
CA CYS A 109 -18.76 25.95 16.07
C CYS A 109 -20.20 26.46 15.94
#